data_96fa7b8bef866b26b6affb1b177e164f
#
_entry.id   96fa7b8bef866b26b6affb1b177e164f
#
_cell.length_a   1.000
_cell.length_b   1.000
_cell.length_c   1.000
_cell.angle_alpha   90.00
_cell.angle_beta   90.00
_cell.angle_gamma   90.00
#
_symmetry.space_group_name_H-M   'P 1'
#
loop_
_entity.id
_entity.type
_entity.pdbx_description
1 polymer ?
#
loop_
_entity_poly.entity_id
_entity_poly.type
_entity_poly.pdbx_seq_one_letter_code
_entity_poly.pdbx_strand_id
1 'polypeptide(L)'
;MNDFIINNLSYIELVASLFGLVYVVFEVLQKNFMWYLWVLTSITFGIVYYYSHIYAYMGLQIYYVAMGIYGIYSWRRAKALAKRAAAQPAAQLAAQPATQLSTQPASNGGAAHKLSEISNSGAATQPGELGSEDADILVVRKMSREVAILSTLFSIIVFFILTYILKCTEDPNPWLDSFCSVISMLATFWLSRQYLQNWYLWIACNVASTILSLSVEQYYAALLYFIMIGMAIWGLWHWNKNGVKC
;
A
#
# COMPACT_ATOMS: atom_id res chain seq x y z
N MET A 1 24.96 -10.20 -26.57
CA MET A 1 24.06 -9.93 -25.42
C MET A 1 22.86 -9.07 -25.86
N ASN A 2 23.04 -8.06 -26.71
CA ASN A 2 21.95 -7.20 -27.21
C ASN A 2 20.92 -7.98 -28.05
N ASP A 3 21.34 -8.87 -28.95
CA ASP A 3 20.39 -9.59 -29.82
C ASP A 3 19.48 -10.55 -29.06
N PHE A 4 19.97 -11.17 -27.98
CA PHE A 4 19.14 -12.01 -27.12
C PHE A 4 18.06 -11.20 -26.40
N ILE A 5 18.41 -9.99 -25.90
CA ILE A 5 17.45 -9.10 -25.24
C ILE A 5 16.40 -8.59 -26.23
N ILE A 6 16.82 -8.17 -27.42
CA ILE A 6 15.91 -7.65 -28.46
C ILE A 6 14.93 -8.75 -28.90
N ASN A 7 15.40 -9.97 -29.14
CA ASN A 7 14.55 -11.08 -29.58
C ASN A 7 13.59 -11.59 -28.49
N ASN A 8 13.87 -11.31 -27.23
CA ASN A 8 13.03 -11.73 -26.10
C ASN A 8 12.35 -10.57 -25.36
N LEU A 9 12.38 -9.37 -25.91
CA LEU A 9 11.86 -8.17 -25.25
C LEU A 9 10.38 -8.33 -24.83
N SER A 10 9.53 -8.88 -25.70
CA SER A 10 8.12 -9.13 -25.37
C SER A 10 7.91 -10.11 -24.23
N TYR A 11 8.75 -11.14 -24.11
CA TYR A 11 8.71 -12.06 -22.97
C TYR A 11 9.17 -11.39 -21.67
N ILE A 12 10.20 -10.56 -21.74
CA ILE A 12 10.71 -9.81 -20.60
C ILE A 12 9.65 -8.81 -20.10
N GLU A 13 8.97 -8.11 -21.01
CA GLU A 13 7.87 -7.20 -20.68
C GLU A 13 6.68 -7.94 -20.06
N LEU A 14 6.31 -9.10 -20.60
CA LEU A 14 5.24 -9.93 -20.05
C LEU A 14 5.57 -10.38 -18.62
N VAL A 15 6.78 -10.89 -18.39
CA VAL A 15 7.21 -11.33 -17.07
C VAL A 15 7.24 -10.15 -16.08
N ALA A 16 7.78 -9.00 -16.49
CA ALA A 16 7.78 -7.79 -15.65
C ALA A 16 6.36 -7.33 -15.31
N SER A 17 5.42 -7.41 -16.27
CA SER A 17 4.01 -7.07 -16.06
C SER A 17 3.33 -8.00 -15.06
N LEU A 18 3.60 -9.32 -15.12
CA LEU A 18 3.09 -10.29 -14.15
C LEU A 18 3.61 -10.02 -12.74
N PHE A 19 4.90 -9.70 -12.59
CA PHE A 19 5.46 -9.30 -11.31
C PHE A 19 4.81 -8.03 -10.76
N GLY A 20 4.53 -7.04 -11.62
CA GLY A 20 3.81 -5.83 -11.26
C GLY A 20 2.40 -6.11 -10.73
N LEU A 21 1.65 -7.02 -11.37
CA LEU A 21 0.32 -7.43 -10.92
C LEU A 21 0.37 -8.14 -9.56
N VAL A 22 1.31 -9.07 -9.37
CA VAL A 22 1.52 -9.76 -8.08
C VAL A 22 1.86 -8.75 -6.99
N TYR A 23 2.72 -7.78 -7.29
CA TYR A 23 3.07 -6.70 -6.36
C TYR A 23 1.84 -5.93 -5.89
N VAL A 24 0.93 -5.52 -6.79
CA VAL A 24 -0.27 -4.75 -6.44
C VAL A 24 -1.24 -5.58 -5.60
N VAL A 25 -1.32 -6.90 -5.78
CA VAL A 25 -2.09 -7.77 -4.87
C VAL A 25 -1.56 -7.67 -3.44
N PHE A 26 -0.23 -7.73 -3.24
CA PHE A 26 0.36 -7.54 -1.90
C PHE A 26 0.12 -6.15 -1.34
N GLU A 27 0.07 -5.12 -2.18
CA GLU A 27 -0.28 -3.75 -1.81
C GLU A 27 -1.72 -3.65 -1.31
N VAL A 28 -2.69 -4.20 -2.05
CA VAL A 28 -4.11 -4.24 -1.66
C VAL A 28 -4.31 -5.00 -0.35
N LEU A 29 -3.65 -6.15 -0.19
CA LEU A 29 -3.70 -6.96 1.03
C LEU A 29 -2.85 -6.39 2.18
N GLN A 30 -2.20 -5.26 1.98
CA GLN A 30 -1.35 -4.57 2.96
C GLN A 30 -0.25 -5.48 3.56
N LYS A 31 0.34 -6.35 2.73
CA LYS A 31 1.45 -7.20 3.16
C LYS A 31 2.76 -6.43 3.18
N ASN A 32 3.47 -6.43 4.32
CA ASN A 32 4.77 -5.72 4.44
C ASN A 32 5.82 -6.20 3.42
N PHE A 33 5.64 -7.40 2.88
CA PHE A 33 6.54 -7.98 1.88
C PHE A 33 6.68 -7.11 0.63
N MET A 34 5.62 -6.42 0.21
CA MET A 34 5.67 -5.52 -0.93
C MET A 34 6.75 -4.44 -0.83
N TRP A 35 6.99 -3.90 0.38
CA TRP A 35 7.99 -2.85 0.59
C TRP A 35 9.43 -3.35 0.36
N TYR A 36 9.72 -4.61 0.68
CA TYR A 36 11.04 -5.20 0.39
C TYR A 36 11.26 -5.33 -1.11
N LEU A 37 10.24 -5.79 -1.85
CA LEU A 37 10.27 -5.84 -3.32
C LEU A 37 10.45 -4.43 -3.90
N TRP A 38 9.72 -3.44 -3.36
CA TRP A 38 9.82 -2.05 -3.78
C TRP A 38 11.24 -1.50 -3.62
N VAL A 39 11.86 -1.68 -2.46
CA VAL A 39 13.24 -1.24 -2.20
C VAL A 39 14.22 -1.93 -3.14
N LEU A 40 14.11 -3.25 -3.29
CA LEU A 40 14.98 -4.02 -4.17
C LEU A 40 14.89 -3.53 -5.63
N THR A 41 13.67 -3.38 -6.13
CA THR A 41 13.40 -2.89 -7.50
C THR A 41 13.95 -1.47 -7.68
N SER A 42 13.73 -0.58 -6.71
CA SER A 42 14.22 0.80 -6.77
C SER A 42 15.75 0.87 -6.77
N ILE A 43 16.44 0.04 -5.97
CA ILE A 43 17.90 -0.05 -6.00
C ILE A 43 18.38 -0.52 -7.38
N THR A 44 17.76 -1.57 -7.92
CA THR A 44 18.11 -2.12 -9.23
C THR A 44 17.96 -1.07 -10.34
N PHE A 45 16.82 -0.39 -10.43
CA PHE A 45 16.61 0.68 -11.40
C PHE A 45 17.53 1.88 -11.15
N GLY A 46 17.82 2.22 -9.89
CA GLY A 46 18.79 3.27 -9.55
C GLY A 46 20.16 3.00 -10.14
N ILE A 47 20.64 1.75 -10.06
CA ILE A 47 21.90 1.32 -10.67
C ILE A 47 21.82 1.40 -12.21
N VAL A 48 20.74 0.90 -12.81
CA VAL A 48 20.54 0.98 -14.27
C VAL A 48 20.59 2.43 -14.75
N TYR A 49 19.84 3.34 -14.12
CA TYR A 49 19.82 4.76 -14.50
C TYR A 49 21.15 5.47 -14.29
N TYR A 50 21.93 5.08 -13.27
CA TYR A 50 23.29 5.59 -13.09
C TYR A 50 24.19 5.25 -14.27
N TYR A 51 24.23 3.98 -14.71
CA TYR A 51 25.03 3.57 -15.86
C TYR A 51 24.49 4.05 -17.20
N SER A 52 23.19 4.35 -17.29
CA SER A 52 22.56 4.96 -18.46
C SER A 52 22.71 6.49 -18.50
N HIS A 53 23.36 7.10 -17.50
CA HIS A 53 23.52 8.54 -17.34
C HIS A 53 22.19 9.32 -17.22
N ILE A 54 21.11 8.66 -16.80
CA ILE A 54 19.78 9.26 -16.62
C ILE A 54 19.60 9.67 -15.15
N TYR A 55 20.33 10.69 -14.72
CA TYR A 55 20.44 11.09 -13.31
C TYR A 55 19.13 11.58 -12.68
N ALA A 56 18.21 12.15 -13.46
CA ALA A 56 16.91 12.59 -12.95
C ALA A 56 16.07 11.40 -12.45
N TYR A 57 16.00 10.31 -13.22
CA TYR A 57 15.31 9.08 -12.82
C TYR A 57 16.05 8.34 -11.71
N MET A 58 17.38 8.42 -11.68
CA MET A 58 18.15 7.90 -10.53
C MET A 58 17.76 8.61 -9.23
N GLY A 59 17.61 9.94 -9.24
CA GLY A 59 17.13 10.72 -8.11
C GLY A 59 15.75 10.27 -7.62
N LEU A 60 14.84 9.93 -8.55
CA LEU A 60 13.53 9.38 -8.23
C LEU A 60 13.63 8.02 -7.52
N GLN A 61 14.57 7.16 -7.90
CA GLN A 61 14.80 5.86 -7.25
C GLN A 61 15.32 6.03 -5.81
N ILE A 62 16.16 7.03 -5.56
CA ILE A 62 16.61 7.36 -4.18
C ILE A 62 15.40 7.70 -3.31
N TYR A 63 14.48 8.51 -3.81
CA TYR A 63 13.22 8.81 -3.13
C TYR A 63 12.43 7.53 -2.84
N TYR A 64 12.27 6.62 -3.82
CA TYR A 64 11.51 5.38 -3.62
C TYR A 64 12.17 4.43 -2.62
N VAL A 65 13.49 4.33 -2.57
CA VAL A 65 14.20 3.58 -1.53
C VAL A 65 13.90 4.15 -0.14
N ALA A 66 14.01 5.46 0.02
CA ALA A 66 13.71 6.12 1.30
C ALA A 66 12.25 5.89 1.73
N MET A 67 11.30 6.01 0.79
CA MET A 67 9.88 5.75 1.05
C MET A 67 9.59 4.28 1.34
N GLY A 68 10.28 3.34 0.70
CA GLY A 68 10.17 1.92 0.99
C GLY A 68 10.59 1.58 2.42
N ILE A 69 11.73 2.09 2.86
CA ILE A 69 12.22 1.93 4.25
C ILE A 69 11.24 2.55 5.25
N TYR A 70 10.75 3.76 4.96
CA TYR A 70 9.74 4.42 5.79
C TYR A 70 8.42 3.64 5.82
N GLY A 71 7.98 3.07 4.70
CA GLY A 71 6.78 2.24 4.58
C GLY A 71 6.86 0.99 5.45
N ILE A 72 7.99 0.27 5.43
CA ILE A 72 8.24 -0.89 6.32
C ILE A 72 8.04 -0.49 7.79
N TYR A 73 8.69 0.60 8.20
CA TYR A 73 8.61 1.08 9.59
C TYR A 73 7.18 1.51 9.96
N SER A 74 6.55 2.33 9.12
CA SER A 74 5.21 2.89 9.35
C SER A 74 4.14 1.79 9.46
N TRP A 75 4.17 0.83 8.54
CA TRP A 75 3.17 -0.26 8.52
C TRP A 75 3.35 -1.23 9.69
N ARG A 76 4.59 -1.60 10.03
CA ARG A 76 4.86 -2.44 11.21
C ARG A 76 4.39 -1.77 12.49
N ARG A 77 4.70 -0.47 12.65
CA ARG A 77 4.27 0.29 13.83
C ARG A 77 2.74 0.39 13.92
N ALA A 78 2.05 0.67 12.81
CA ALA A 78 0.60 0.78 12.78
C ALA A 78 -0.09 -0.54 13.14
N LYS A 79 0.35 -1.66 12.58
CA LYS A 79 -0.16 -2.99 12.90
C LYS A 79 0.08 -3.37 14.36
N ALA A 80 1.26 -3.06 14.90
CA ALA A 80 1.56 -3.31 16.32
C ALA A 80 0.67 -2.49 17.26
N LEU A 81 0.38 -1.23 16.93
CA LEU A 81 -0.54 -0.40 17.71
C LEU A 81 -1.98 -0.92 17.62
N ALA A 82 -2.44 -1.32 16.44
CA ALA A 82 -3.77 -1.89 16.25
C ALA A 82 -3.94 -3.22 17.03
N LYS A 83 -2.93 -4.10 17.01
CA LYS A 83 -2.93 -5.34 17.82
C LYS A 83 -3.01 -5.04 19.32
N ARG A 84 -2.25 -4.05 19.80
CA ARG A 84 -2.30 -3.64 21.23
C ARG A 84 -3.66 -3.09 21.61
N ALA A 85 -4.25 -2.23 20.78
CA ALA A 85 -5.58 -1.68 21.02
C ALA A 85 -6.68 -2.76 21.06
N ALA A 86 -6.58 -3.79 20.20
CA ALA A 86 -7.49 -4.92 20.20
C ALA A 86 -7.34 -5.82 21.43
N ALA A 87 -6.13 -5.94 22.00
CA ALA A 87 -5.87 -6.79 23.19
C ALA A 87 -6.25 -6.11 24.51
N GLN A 88 -6.33 -4.78 24.59
CA GLN A 88 -6.63 -4.05 25.83
C GLN A 88 -8.00 -4.38 26.45
N PRO A 89 -9.12 -4.48 25.71
CA PRO A 89 -10.41 -4.83 26.30
C PRO A 89 -10.43 -6.22 26.96
N ALA A 90 -9.78 -7.21 26.34
CA ALA A 90 -9.68 -8.57 26.87
C ALA A 90 -8.84 -8.62 28.16
N ALA A 91 -7.73 -7.87 28.21
CA ALA A 91 -6.88 -7.77 29.40
C ALA A 91 -7.60 -7.08 30.58
N GLN A 92 -8.40 -6.04 30.29
CA GLN A 92 -9.21 -5.36 31.32
C GLN A 92 -10.31 -6.27 31.88
N LEU A 93 -10.95 -7.08 31.03
CA LEU A 93 -11.97 -8.04 31.47
C LEU A 93 -11.36 -9.16 32.30
N ALA A 94 -10.17 -9.64 31.95
CA ALA A 94 -9.43 -10.66 32.70
C ALA A 94 -8.86 -10.15 34.05
N ALA A 95 -8.61 -8.83 34.15
CA ALA A 95 -8.10 -8.23 35.39
C ALA A 95 -9.17 -7.81 36.39
N GLN A 96 -10.47 -7.96 36.05
CA GLN A 96 -11.55 -7.69 37.01
C GLN A 96 -11.59 -8.80 38.05
N PRO A 97 -11.42 -8.49 39.37
CA PRO A 97 -11.49 -9.51 40.43
C PRO A 97 -12.90 -10.13 40.45
N ALA A 98 -12.97 -11.45 40.56
CA ALA A 98 -14.21 -12.23 40.54
C ALA A 98 -15.27 -11.75 41.57
N THR A 99 -14.85 -10.97 42.57
CA THR A 99 -15.70 -10.39 43.61
C THR A 99 -16.67 -9.30 43.06
N GLN A 100 -16.40 -8.66 41.93
CA GLN A 100 -17.32 -7.66 41.37
C GLN A 100 -18.41 -8.25 40.46
N LEU A 101 -18.27 -9.52 40.06
CA LEU A 101 -19.29 -10.22 39.26
C LEU A 101 -20.49 -10.70 40.09
N SER A 102 -20.34 -10.77 41.42
CA SER A 102 -21.38 -11.30 42.36
C SER A 102 -22.31 -10.21 42.95
N THR A 103 -22.07 -8.92 42.66
CA THR A 103 -22.83 -7.80 43.25
C THR A 103 -23.74 -7.08 42.30
N GLN A 104 -23.96 -7.55 41.08
CA GLN A 104 -24.98 -6.98 40.19
C GLN A 104 -26.35 -7.61 40.53
N PRO A 105 -27.35 -6.82 40.98
CA PRO A 105 -28.69 -7.37 41.25
C PRO A 105 -29.30 -7.87 39.93
N ALA A 106 -29.80 -9.08 39.97
CA ALA A 106 -30.50 -9.75 38.88
C ALA A 106 -31.77 -9.00 38.47
N SER A 107 -31.66 -8.05 37.58
CA SER A 107 -32.78 -7.49 36.87
C SER A 107 -32.55 -7.69 35.37
N ASN A 108 -33.15 -8.69 34.85
CA ASN A 108 -33.56 -9.06 33.51
C ASN A 108 -33.12 -10.46 33.11
N GLY A 109 -34.09 -11.39 33.02
CA GLY A 109 -33.94 -12.80 32.70
C GLY A 109 -33.44 -13.16 31.29
N GLY A 110 -32.64 -12.31 30.67
CA GLY A 110 -32.02 -12.57 29.35
C GLY A 110 -30.54 -12.95 29.39
N ALA A 111 -29.87 -12.71 30.52
CA ALA A 111 -28.41 -12.95 30.62
C ALA A 111 -28.06 -14.40 31.00
N ALA A 112 -28.93 -15.08 31.71
CA ALA A 112 -28.71 -16.46 32.14
C ALA A 112 -28.77 -17.48 31.00
N HIS A 113 -29.56 -17.21 29.96
CA HIS A 113 -29.65 -18.08 28.77
C HIS A 113 -28.41 -18.00 27.90
N LYS A 114 -27.81 -16.80 27.76
CA LYS A 114 -26.56 -16.64 27.00
C LYS A 114 -25.32 -17.24 27.67
N LEU A 115 -25.28 -17.28 29.01
CA LEU A 115 -24.19 -17.90 29.77
C LEU A 115 -24.24 -19.43 29.72
N SER A 116 -25.43 -20.05 29.61
CA SER A 116 -25.56 -21.49 29.44
C SER A 116 -25.18 -21.95 28.01
N GLU A 117 -25.39 -21.15 27.00
CA GLU A 117 -24.93 -21.45 25.63
C GLU A 117 -23.40 -21.37 25.49
N ILE A 118 -22.74 -20.42 26.16
CA ILE A 118 -21.28 -20.31 26.18
C ILE A 118 -20.63 -21.46 26.98
N SER A 119 -21.28 -21.94 28.03
CA SER A 119 -20.78 -23.08 28.85
C SER A 119 -20.92 -24.42 28.13
N ASN A 120 -21.89 -24.59 27.22
CA ASN A 120 -22.10 -25.83 26.48
C ASN A 120 -21.35 -25.93 25.16
N SER A 121 -20.76 -24.85 24.67
CA SER A 121 -19.83 -24.85 23.51
C SER A 121 -18.37 -25.02 23.91
N GLY A 122 -18.07 -25.24 25.18
CA GLY A 122 -16.75 -25.55 25.73
C GLY A 122 -16.31 -26.98 25.44
N ALA A 123 -16.28 -27.38 24.16
CA ALA A 123 -15.49 -28.50 23.71
C ALA A 123 -14.01 -28.12 23.85
N ALA A 124 -13.30 -28.89 24.66
CA ALA A 124 -11.89 -28.81 24.98
C ALA A 124 -11.01 -28.33 23.83
N THR A 125 -10.61 -27.07 23.86
CA THR A 125 -9.48 -26.60 23.08
C THR A 125 -8.22 -26.98 23.85
N GLN A 126 -7.49 -27.96 23.32
CA GLN A 126 -6.21 -28.39 23.85
C GLN A 126 -5.24 -27.21 23.88
N PRO A 127 -4.40 -27.05 24.92
CA PRO A 127 -3.33 -26.08 24.95
C PRO A 127 -2.15 -26.61 24.10
N GLY A 128 -2.19 -26.41 22.79
CA GLY A 128 -1.19 -27.02 21.92
C GLY A 128 -1.12 -26.46 20.49
N GLU A 129 -2.06 -25.63 20.07
CA GLU A 129 -1.98 -24.97 18.77
C GLU A 129 -1.94 -23.44 18.92
N LEU A 130 -0.78 -22.92 19.37
CA LEU A 130 -0.34 -21.58 18.99
C LEU A 130 0.09 -21.64 17.51
N GLY A 131 -0.82 -22.01 16.63
CA GLY A 131 -0.79 -21.69 15.23
C GLY A 131 -0.96 -20.18 15.14
N SER A 132 0.11 -19.49 14.78
CA SER A 132 0.14 -18.07 14.51
C SER A 132 -0.78 -17.72 13.33
N GLU A 133 -2.07 -17.69 13.54
CA GLU A 133 -2.93 -16.82 12.75
C GLU A 133 -2.59 -15.38 13.19
N ASP A 134 -1.52 -14.88 12.61
CA ASP A 134 -1.27 -13.45 12.48
C ASP A 134 -2.43 -12.88 11.65
N ALA A 135 -3.55 -12.63 12.30
CA ALA A 135 -4.68 -11.92 11.71
C ALA A 135 -4.10 -10.61 11.18
N ASP A 136 -3.94 -10.56 9.86
CA ASP A 136 -3.23 -9.48 9.17
C ASP A 136 -4.17 -8.27 9.18
N ILE A 137 -4.07 -7.45 10.24
CA ILE A 137 -4.95 -6.31 10.46
C ILE A 137 -4.68 -5.28 9.38
N LEU A 138 -5.68 -5.03 8.53
CA LEU A 138 -5.67 -3.95 7.56
C LEU A 138 -5.91 -2.62 8.30
N VAL A 139 -4.90 -1.75 8.33
CA VAL A 139 -4.98 -0.46 9.02
C VAL A 139 -5.20 0.67 8.02
N VAL A 140 -6.20 1.51 8.23
CA VAL A 140 -6.47 2.70 7.42
C VAL A 140 -6.52 3.92 8.30
N ARG A 141 -5.67 4.92 8.01
CA ARG A 141 -5.58 6.16 8.78
C ARG A 141 -6.42 7.27 8.14
N LYS A 142 -7.00 8.11 9.00
CA LYS A 142 -7.64 9.33 8.55
C LYS A 142 -6.58 10.36 8.19
N MET A 143 -6.66 10.94 6.98
CA MET A 143 -5.76 12.02 6.55
C MET A 143 -6.22 13.35 7.17
N SER A 144 -5.29 14.10 7.76
CA SER A 144 -5.56 15.48 8.19
C SER A 144 -5.56 16.42 6.97
N ARG A 145 -6.36 17.49 7.04
CA ARG A 145 -6.42 18.50 5.97
C ARG A 145 -5.07 19.17 5.73
N GLU A 146 -4.30 19.39 6.79
CA GLU A 146 -2.96 19.98 6.72
C GLU A 146 -1.99 19.11 5.91
N VAL A 147 -1.95 17.80 6.20
CA VAL A 147 -1.10 16.86 5.44
C VAL A 147 -1.52 16.81 3.98
N ALA A 148 -2.83 16.78 3.68
CA ALA A 148 -3.32 16.79 2.31
C ALA A 148 -2.87 18.07 1.57
N ILE A 149 -3.10 19.24 2.16
CA ILE A 149 -2.75 20.53 1.55
C ILE A 149 -1.24 20.66 1.36
N LEU A 150 -0.44 20.44 2.42
CA LEU A 150 1.01 20.62 2.37
C LEU A 150 1.67 19.65 1.38
N SER A 151 1.27 18.36 1.39
CA SER A 151 1.84 17.39 0.46
C SER A 151 1.44 17.68 -0.99
N THR A 152 0.21 18.14 -1.24
CA THR A 152 -0.23 18.53 -2.59
C THR A 152 0.50 19.79 -3.08
N LEU A 153 0.63 20.82 -2.25
CA LEU A 153 1.38 22.04 -2.61
C LEU A 153 2.85 21.73 -2.90
N PHE A 154 3.48 20.88 -2.07
CA PHE A 154 4.84 20.42 -2.33
C PHE A 154 4.93 19.68 -3.66
N SER A 155 3.98 18.80 -3.97
CA SER A 155 3.92 18.06 -5.23
C SER A 155 3.77 18.98 -6.44
N ILE A 156 3.00 20.06 -6.33
CA ILE A 156 2.87 21.07 -7.40
C ILE A 156 4.23 21.73 -7.69
N ILE A 157 4.98 22.09 -6.65
CA ILE A 157 6.32 22.68 -6.82
C ILE A 157 7.25 21.68 -7.52
N VAL A 158 7.27 20.43 -7.06
CA VAL A 158 8.09 19.36 -7.65
C VAL A 158 7.70 19.10 -9.10
N PHE A 159 6.40 19.19 -9.44
CA PHE A 159 5.91 19.04 -10.81
C PHE A 159 6.52 20.08 -11.76
N PHE A 160 6.53 21.36 -11.41
CA PHE A 160 7.11 22.39 -12.26
C PHE A 160 8.64 22.25 -12.39
N ILE A 161 9.32 21.89 -11.30
CA ILE A 161 10.77 21.64 -11.31
C ILE A 161 11.07 20.45 -12.24
N LEU A 162 10.37 19.33 -12.08
CA LEU A 162 10.60 18.13 -12.87
C LEU A 162 10.26 18.37 -14.35
N THR A 163 9.16 19.06 -14.64
CA THR A 163 8.81 19.45 -16.02
C THR A 163 9.88 20.31 -16.66
N TYR A 164 10.47 21.25 -15.91
CA TYR A 164 11.59 22.05 -16.42
C TYR A 164 12.82 21.18 -16.73
N ILE A 165 13.18 20.27 -15.84
CA ILE A 165 14.29 19.33 -16.03
C ILE A 165 14.04 18.46 -17.27
N LEU A 166 12.86 17.83 -17.39
CA LEU A 166 12.53 16.95 -18.51
C LEU A 166 12.52 17.69 -19.85
N LYS A 167 12.08 18.93 -19.90
CA LYS A 167 12.20 19.77 -21.10
C LYS A 167 13.65 19.98 -21.55
N CYS A 168 14.60 20.00 -20.62
CA CYS A 168 16.02 20.12 -20.92
C CYS A 168 16.64 18.78 -21.40
N THR A 169 15.96 17.65 -21.25
CA THR A 169 16.43 16.31 -21.64
C THR A 169 15.81 15.79 -22.94
N GLU A 170 15.16 16.66 -23.72
CA GLU A 170 14.49 16.32 -25.01
C GLU A 170 13.41 15.23 -24.86
N ASP A 171 12.78 15.13 -23.69
CA ASP A 171 11.66 14.23 -23.43
C ASP A 171 10.48 14.57 -24.37
N PRO A 172 9.87 13.59 -25.07
CA PRO A 172 8.78 13.85 -26.01
C PRO A 172 7.50 14.33 -25.33
N ASN A 173 7.26 13.97 -24.05
CA ASN A 173 6.05 14.31 -23.31
C ASN A 173 6.32 14.82 -21.89
N PRO A 174 7.14 15.88 -21.69
CA PRO A 174 7.67 16.27 -20.39
C PRO A 174 6.57 16.62 -19.34
N TRP A 175 5.43 17.12 -19.81
CA TRP A 175 4.29 17.42 -18.93
C TRP A 175 3.64 16.17 -18.36
N LEU A 176 3.38 15.19 -19.23
CA LEU A 176 2.68 13.96 -18.83
C LEU A 176 3.58 13.06 -18.00
N ASP A 177 4.87 12.96 -18.35
CA ASP A 177 5.87 12.22 -17.58
C ASP A 177 6.10 12.83 -16.19
N SER A 178 6.19 14.17 -16.11
CA SER A 178 6.26 14.85 -14.82
C SER A 178 5.02 14.62 -13.98
N PHE A 179 3.84 14.65 -14.60
CA PHE A 179 2.58 14.40 -13.91
C PHE A 179 2.52 13.00 -13.34
N CYS A 180 2.81 11.96 -14.14
CA CYS A 180 2.85 10.58 -13.69
C CYS A 180 3.88 10.37 -12.57
N SER A 181 5.08 10.93 -12.71
CA SER A 181 6.15 10.82 -11.71
C SER A 181 5.76 11.47 -10.38
N VAL A 182 5.24 12.68 -10.40
CA VAL A 182 4.88 13.41 -9.18
C VAL A 182 3.66 12.82 -8.49
N ILE A 183 2.65 12.39 -9.25
CA ILE A 183 1.49 11.72 -8.66
C ILE A 183 1.88 10.38 -8.03
N SER A 184 2.76 9.58 -8.67
CA SER A 184 3.23 8.33 -8.08
C SER A 184 4.09 8.57 -6.82
N MET A 185 4.90 9.64 -6.77
CA MET A 185 5.58 10.06 -5.55
C MET A 185 4.58 10.37 -4.44
N LEU A 186 3.58 11.20 -4.70
CA LEU A 186 2.56 11.56 -3.72
C LEU A 186 1.74 10.35 -3.28
N ALA A 187 1.34 9.48 -4.22
CA ALA A 187 0.63 8.24 -3.94
C ALA A 187 1.43 7.31 -3.03
N THR A 188 2.73 7.13 -3.31
CA THR A 188 3.64 6.32 -2.49
C THR A 188 3.80 6.89 -1.08
N PHE A 189 3.89 8.21 -0.94
CA PHE A 189 3.90 8.86 0.37
C PHE A 189 2.60 8.62 1.14
N TRP A 190 1.43 8.77 0.52
CA TRP A 190 0.15 8.51 1.16
C TRP A 190 -0.05 7.02 1.45
N LEU A 191 0.39 6.14 0.58
CA LEU A 191 0.40 4.69 0.78
C LEU A 191 1.23 4.29 2.00
N SER A 192 2.45 4.82 2.14
CA SER A 192 3.33 4.54 3.26
C SER A 192 2.72 4.95 4.62
N ARG A 193 1.81 5.92 4.60
CA ARG A 193 1.03 6.37 5.76
C ARG A 193 -0.33 5.70 5.90
N GLN A 194 -0.68 4.78 5.01
CA GLN A 194 -1.94 4.03 5.01
C GLN A 194 -3.18 4.92 4.84
N TYR A 195 -3.06 6.02 4.09
CA TYR A 195 -4.20 6.86 3.76
C TYR A 195 -5.00 6.25 2.61
N LEU A 196 -6.33 6.10 2.79
CA LEU A 196 -7.24 5.56 1.76
C LEU A 196 -7.14 6.32 0.44
N GLN A 197 -6.87 7.63 0.52
CA GLN A 197 -6.83 8.54 -0.62
C GLN A 197 -5.69 8.23 -1.62
N ASN A 198 -4.69 7.43 -1.24
CA ASN A 198 -3.64 6.99 -2.16
C ASN A 198 -4.22 6.30 -3.40
N TRP A 199 -5.32 5.55 -3.25
CA TRP A 199 -5.95 4.81 -4.35
C TRP A 199 -6.51 5.73 -5.44
N TYR A 200 -7.04 6.92 -5.08
CA TYR A 200 -7.46 7.91 -6.09
C TYR A 200 -6.28 8.42 -6.92
N LEU A 201 -5.11 8.60 -6.29
CA LEU A 201 -3.90 9.00 -7.00
C LEU A 201 -3.39 7.89 -7.93
N TRP A 202 -3.45 6.63 -7.48
CA TRP A 202 -3.09 5.49 -8.32
C TRP A 202 -4.02 5.35 -9.52
N ILE A 203 -5.33 5.56 -9.36
CA ILE A 203 -6.29 5.57 -10.48
C ILE A 203 -5.90 6.68 -11.47
N ALA A 204 -5.67 7.91 -11.01
CA ALA A 204 -5.30 9.04 -11.87
C ALA A 204 -3.96 8.79 -12.58
N CYS A 205 -2.96 8.27 -11.87
CA CYS A 205 -1.66 7.94 -12.43
C CYS A 205 -1.77 6.87 -13.52
N ASN A 206 -2.49 5.78 -13.27
CA ASN A 206 -2.65 4.70 -14.23
C ASN A 206 -3.45 5.12 -15.47
N VAL A 207 -4.45 6.00 -15.33
CA VAL A 207 -5.16 6.59 -16.48
C VAL A 207 -4.19 7.42 -17.33
N ALA A 208 -3.41 8.29 -16.71
CA ALA A 208 -2.42 9.11 -17.43
C ALA A 208 -1.33 8.25 -18.09
N SER A 209 -0.84 7.21 -17.39
CA SER A 209 0.14 6.26 -17.94
C SER A 209 -0.42 5.44 -19.09
N THR A 210 -1.71 5.08 -19.06
CA THR A 210 -2.39 4.42 -20.19
C THR A 210 -2.40 5.33 -21.43
N ILE A 211 -2.77 6.61 -21.25
CA ILE A 211 -2.78 7.59 -22.34
C ILE A 211 -1.37 7.81 -22.90
N LEU A 212 -0.38 7.96 -22.01
CA LEU A 212 1.02 8.13 -22.42
C LEU A 212 1.51 6.91 -23.21
N SER A 213 1.27 5.69 -22.74
CA SER A 213 1.68 4.47 -23.42
C SER A 213 1.03 4.31 -24.79
N LEU A 214 -0.23 4.72 -24.94
CA LEU A 214 -0.92 4.73 -26.24
C LEU A 214 -0.33 5.77 -27.18
N SER A 215 0.10 6.93 -26.67
CA SER A 215 0.69 8.00 -27.51
C SER A 215 2.07 7.64 -28.08
N VAL A 216 2.77 6.69 -27.43
CA VAL A 216 4.07 6.16 -27.88
C VAL A 216 3.98 4.74 -28.43
N GLU A 217 2.76 4.29 -28.78
CA GLU A 217 2.46 2.99 -29.39
C GLU A 217 2.88 1.74 -28.56
N GLN A 218 3.03 1.91 -27.25
CA GLN A 218 3.36 0.82 -26.32
C GLN A 218 2.09 0.11 -25.82
N TYR A 219 1.48 -0.69 -26.66
CA TYR A 219 0.16 -1.33 -26.40
C TYR A 219 0.18 -2.29 -25.20
N TYR A 220 1.26 -3.03 -24.97
CA TYR A 220 1.39 -3.93 -23.81
C TYR A 220 1.44 -3.15 -22.49
N ALA A 221 2.18 -2.05 -22.45
CA ALA A 221 2.22 -1.17 -21.29
C ALA A 221 0.86 -0.50 -21.06
N ALA A 222 0.19 -0.04 -22.12
CA ALA A 222 -1.15 0.53 -22.02
C ALA A 222 -2.17 -0.47 -21.43
N LEU A 223 -2.14 -1.73 -21.89
CA LEU A 223 -2.98 -2.79 -21.35
C LEU A 223 -2.68 -3.06 -19.85
N LEU A 224 -1.40 -3.08 -19.48
CA LEU A 224 -1.00 -3.24 -18.09
C LEU A 224 -1.57 -2.13 -17.21
N TYR A 225 -1.37 -0.86 -17.59
CA TYR A 225 -1.89 0.27 -16.81
C TYR A 225 -3.42 0.28 -16.76
N PHE A 226 -4.10 -0.14 -17.81
CA PHE A 226 -5.54 -0.31 -17.80
C PHE A 226 -5.99 -1.36 -16.77
N ILE A 227 -5.31 -2.50 -16.68
CA ILE A 227 -5.58 -3.51 -15.63
C ILE A 227 -5.30 -2.93 -14.24
N MET A 228 -4.22 -2.13 -14.09
CA MET A 228 -3.87 -1.48 -12.84
C MET A 228 -4.94 -0.49 -12.35
N ILE A 229 -5.72 0.13 -13.25
CA ILE A 229 -6.89 0.94 -12.87
C ILE A 229 -7.91 0.06 -12.12
N GLY A 230 -8.22 -1.12 -12.65
CA GLY A 230 -9.13 -2.07 -12.00
C GLY A 230 -8.61 -2.52 -10.63
N MET A 231 -7.31 -2.79 -10.52
CA MET A 231 -6.66 -3.15 -9.26
C MET A 231 -6.71 -2.02 -8.23
N ALA A 232 -6.51 -0.78 -8.66
CA ALA A 232 -6.61 0.39 -7.77
C ALA A 232 -8.05 0.63 -7.28
N ILE A 233 -9.06 0.40 -8.12
CA ILE A 233 -10.48 0.42 -7.73
C ILE A 233 -10.78 -0.68 -6.71
N TRP A 234 -10.26 -1.90 -6.94
CA TRP A 234 -10.39 -3.00 -5.98
C TRP A 234 -9.70 -2.66 -4.64
N GLY A 235 -8.50 -2.09 -4.67
CA GLY A 235 -7.78 -1.63 -3.48
C GLY A 235 -8.56 -0.60 -2.68
N LEU A 236 -9.13 0.41 -3.36
CA LEU A 236 -9.99 1.43 -2.74
C LEU A 236 -11.19 0.79 -2.04
N TRP A 237 -11.89 -0.12 -2.73
CA TRP A 237 -13.05 -0.82 -2.17
C TRP A 237 -12.65 -1.70 -0.99
N HIS A 238 -11.58 -2.49 -1.12
CA HIS A 238 -11.11 -3.43 -0.10
C HIS A 238 -10.67 -2.69 1.17
N TRP A 239 -9.90 -1.61 1.05
CA TRP A 239 -9.45 -0.81 2.19
C TRP A 239 -10.61 -0.06 2.87
N ASN A 240 -11.58 0.40 2.09
CA ASN A 240 -12.74 1.09 2.67
C ASN A 240 -13.66 0.13 3.44
N LYS A 241 -13.82 -1.11 2.95
CA LYS A 241 -14.70 -2.13 3.55
C LYS A 241 -14.07 -2.84 4.75
N ASN A 242 -12.80 -3.24 4.63
CA ASN A 242 -12.15 -4.14 5.59
C ASN A 242 -11.14 -3.43 6.51
N GLY A 243 -10.82 -2.15 6.24
CA GLY A 243 -9.83 -1.42 7.00
C GLY A 243 -10.29 -1.00 8.38
N VAL A 244 -9.48 -1.29 9.40
CA VAL A 244 -9.64 -0.74 10.75
C VAL A 244 -9.24 0.73 10.70
N LYS A 245 -10.21 1.61 10.95
CA LYS A 245 -10.01 3.07 10.91
C LYS A 245 -9.36 3.54 12.20
N CYS A 246 -8.17 4.15 12.10
CA CYS A 246 -7.41 4.73 13.20
C CYS A 246 -7.22 6.24 13.03
#